data_bf3d46ae14813e4b3a563a208112c9ea
#
_entry.id   bf3d46ae14813e4b3a563a208112c9ea
#
_cell.length_a   1.000
_cell.length_b   1.000
_cell.length_c   1.000
_cell.angle_alpha   90.00
_cell.angle_beta   90.00
_cell.angle_gamma   90.00
#
_symmetry.space_group_name_H-M   'P 1'
#
loop_
_entity.id
_entity.type
_entity.pdbx_description
1 polymer ?
#
loop_
_entity_poly.entity_id
_entity_poly.type
_entity_poly.pdbx_seq_one_letter_code
_entity_poly.pdbx_strand_id
1 'polypeptide(L)'
;MGRHSSDESPSRRDFLRMAGVGLGAAALGLGTADLAAAAQASPGSPTAAGVSGGAGPYNILFILVDQERYFRHGELPSGYRLPGHERLAQRGIVFDNHRINSCVCTPSRSVLYTGRHIQQTKMFDNTNFPWISSLSTDMPTVGTLLRQADYYTAYKGKWHLSKEFETVNELGAPTKIFTREMEAYGFNDYFGIGDIIAHERGGYRYDGVIAAMAISWLRDKGLDLAQQHKPWFLAVNLVNPHDVMFLNTDRAGQPVQAQHLLSHIRPEPSDPLYARQWPGDLPQTFSQPLNAPGRPKCHTDFMVSHDGLTGHIPPDVWRWKRRHDYYLNCMQDVDRNLVRLLDEIDALGFGSNTIIVMTSDHGDLDGAHRLHAKGATSYREQNQVPLVIAHPAYPGNQRCKAVTTHLDLAPTLVALTHAAPEKQAQIVKGLPGKDLSGLLERPAQANIDSARDGALFCYNMFAYLDGDFMQRVVAMLGQPDGKAKLQAAAKQGLRPDMRKRGAIRSVFDGRYQFTRYFSPKQHNAPRTVEEIFRLNDVELFDLEADPWETVNLASDRKKNGDLLEHMNSKLNRLIADEVGEDAGQMLPGGVDGGWVATPAVDDV
;
A
#
# COMPACT_ATOMS: atom_id res chain seq x y z
N MET A 1 -29.05 -54.79 15.55
CA MET A 1 -28.90 -54.69 14.08
C MET A 1 -28.99 -53.21 13.69
N GLY A 2 -27.90 -52.58 13.51
CA GLY A 2 -27.81 -51.19 13.07
C GLY A 2 -26.50 -51.02 12.29
N ARG A 3 -26.59 -50.71 11.02
CA ARG A 3 -25.44 -50.53 10.13
C ARG A 3 -24.91 -49.12 10.29
N HIS A 4 -23.63 -48.96 10.62
CA HIS A 4 -22.85 -47.76 10.44
C HIS A 4 -22.54 -47.58 8.93
N SER A 5 -22.93 -46.46 8.36
CA SER A 5 -22.40 -45.98 7.08
C SER A 5 -21.26 -45.01 7.37
N SER A 6 -20.05 -45.41 7.04
CA SER A 6 -18.86 -44.55 7.01
C SER A 6 -18.84 -43.79 5.69
N ASP A 7 -19.04 -42.49 5.76
CA ASP A 7 -18.73 -41.57 4.64
C ASP A 7 -17.21 -41.36 4.64
N GLU A 8 -16.50 -42.09 3.77
CA GLU A 8 -15.11 -41.82 3.44
C GLU A 8 -15.03 -40.84 2.26
N SER A 9 -14.58 -39.66 2.52
CA SER A 9 -14.19 -38.69 1.48
C SER A 9 -12.98 -39.24 0.69
N PRO A 10 -12.95 -39.14 -0.66
CA PRO A 10 -11.90 -39.72 -1.49
C PRO A 10 -10.54 -39.08 -1.23
N SER A 11 -9.51 -39.94 -1.13
CA SER A 11 -8.14 -39.52 -0.86
C SER A 11 -7.47 -38.87 -2.09
N ARG A 12 -6.41 -38.10 -1.86
CA ARG A 12 -5.58 -37.48 -2.93
C ARG A 12 -5.10 -38.46 -4.00
N ARG A 13 -5.00 -39.76 -3.68
CA ARG A 13 -4.63 -40.82 -4.64
C ARG A 13 -5.75 -41.18 -5.61
N ASP A 14 -7.00 -41.01 -5.22
CA ASP A 14 -8.15 -41.34 -6.07
C ASP A 14 -8.41 -40.25 -7.10
N PHE A 15 -8.09 -39.00 -6.80
CA PHE A 15 -8.14 -37.88 -7.74
C PHE A 15 -7.11 -38.03 -8.89
N LEU A 16 -5.91 -38.55 -8.61
CA LEU A 16 -4.87 -38.78 -9.62
C LEU A 16 -5.16 -40.00 -10.53
N ARG A 17 -6.01 -40.92 -10.10
CA ARG A 17 -6.47 -42.05 -10.93
C ARG A 17 -7.59 -41.71 -11.90
N MET A 18 -8.42 -40.70 -11.61
CA MET A 18 -9.48 -40.26 -12.51
C MET A 18 -8.98 -39.32 -13.62
N ALA A 19 -7.82 -38.70 -13.49
CA ALA A 19 -7.21 -37.88 -14.53
C ALA A 19 -6.42 -38.67 -15.60
N GLY A 20 -6.29 -39.98 -15.44
CA GLY A 20 -5.47 -40.87 -16.28
C GLY A 20 -6.20 -41.64 -17.40
N VAL A 21 -7.49 -41.41 -17.64
CA VAL A 21 -8.24 -42.16 -18.66
C VAL A 21 -8.71 -41.20 -19.76
N GLY A 22 -7.90 -41.01 -20.76
CA GLY A 22 -8.32 -40.26 -21.95
C GLY A 22 -7.20 -39.82 -22.89
N LEU A 23 -6.25 -40.68 -23.26
CA LEU A 23 -5.50 -40.51 -24.49
C LEU A 23 -5.04 -41.90 -24.99
N GLY A 24 -5.86 -42.45 -25.85
CA GLY A 24 -5.59 -43.70 -26.56
C GLY A 24 -4.56 -43.52 -27.64
N ALA A 25 -3.73 -44.55 -27.75
CA ALA A 25 -2.62 -44.76 -28.62
C ALA A 25 -2.85 -44.43 -30.11
N ALA A 26 -1.85 -43.77 -30.70
CA ALA A 26 -1.43 -44.06 -32.09
C ALA A 26 0.08 -44.22 -32.11
N ALA A 27 0.53 -45.46 -32.08
CA ALA A 27 1.90 -45.83 -32.34
C ALA A 27 2.15 -45.77 -33.82
N LEU A 28 3.05 -44.92 -34.27
CA LEU A 28 3.72 -45.03 -35.55
C LEU A 28 5.22 -45.07 -35.28
N GLY A 29 5.83 -46.21 -35.60
CA GLY A 29 7.22 -46.46 -35.43
C GLY A 29 8.11 -45.59 -36.30
N LEU A 30 9.05 -44.95 -35.69
CA LEU A 30 10.20 -44.34 -36.35
C LEU A 30 11.46 -44.96 -35.72
N GLY A 31 12.33 -45.44 -36.61
CA GLY A 31 13.51 -46.22 -36.25
C GLY A 31 14.56 -45.41 -35.53
N THR A 32 15.32 -46.12 -34.69
CA THR A 32 16.33 -45.61 -33.76
C THR A 32 17.61 -45.02 -34.41
N ALA A 33 17.63 -44.76 -35.72
CA ALA A 33 18.82 -44.28 -36.43
C ALA A 33 18.88 -42.74 -36.61
N ASP A 34 17.78 -42.01 -36.44
CA ASP A 34 17.74 -40.54 -36.68
C ASP A 34 17.91 -39.67 -35.45
N LEU A 35 18.04 -40.27 -34.26
CA LEU A 35 18.18 -39.48 -32.99
C LEU A 35 19.63 -39.07 -32.68
N ALA A 36 20.62 -39.58 -33.39
CA ALA A 36 22.03 -39.22 -33.14
C ALA A 36 22.55 -38.02 -33.95
N ALA A 37 21.81 -37.57 -34.98
CA ALA A 37 22.23 -36.44 -35.82
C ALA A 37 21.60 -35.08 -35.40
N ALA A 38 20.64 -35.08 -34.45
CA ALA A 38 19.99 -33.86 -33.99
C ALA A 38 20.65 -33.17 -32.78
N ALA A 39 21.74 -33.73 -32.26
CA ALA A 39 22.42 -33.26 -31.04
C ALA A 39 23.55 -32.26 -31.27
N GLN A 40 23.76 -31.73 -32.48
CA GLN A 40 24.85 -30.78 -32.80
C GLN A 40 24.42 -29.50 -33.50
N ALA A 41 23.16 -29.14 -33.47
CA ALA A 41 22.73 -27.76 -33.76
C ALA A 41 22.36 -27.07 -32.45
N SER A 42 23.30 -26.38 -31.86
CA SER A 42 22.97 -25.37 -30.85
C SER A 42 21.95 -24.41 -31.48
N PRO A 43 20.75 -24.24 -30.92
CA PRO A 43 19.90 -23.13 -31.32
C PRO A 43 20.69 -21.86 -31.00
N GLY A 44 21.10 -21.12 -32.02
CA GLY A 44 21.54 -19.75 -31.84
C GLY A 44 20.46 -19.07 -31.01
N SER A 45 20.83 -18.56 -29.84
CA SER A 45 19.96 -17.64 -29.09
C SER A 45 19.40 -16.66 -30.10
N PRO A 46 18.07 -16.43 -30.12
CA PRO A 46 17.52 -15.32 -30.89
C PRO A 46 18.27 -14.10 -30.39
N THR A 47 19.15 -13.53 -31.22
CA THR A 47 19.66 -12.18 -30.99
C THR A 47 18.41 -11.33 -30.88
N ALA A 48 18.09 -10.91 -29.65
CA ALA A 48 17.06 -9.94 -29.41
C ALA A 48 17.36 -8.79 -30.38
N ALA A 49 16.50 -8.58 -31.37
CA ALA A 49 16.52 -7.37 -32.17
C ALA A 49 16.34 -6.26 -31.15
N GLY A 50 17.47 -5.64 -30.75
CA GLY A 50 17.50 -4.63 -29.73
C GLY A 50 16.47 -3.58 -30.11
N VAL A 51 15.54 -3.28 -29.19
CA VAL A 51 14.66 -2.12 -29.32
C VAL A 51 15.60 -0.95 -29.46
N SER A 52 15.72 -0.42 -30.68
CA SER A 52 16.61 0.70 -30.98
C SER A 52 16.20 1.85 -30.09
N GLY A 53 17.11 2.32 -29.23
CA GLY A 53 16.93 3.53 -28.42
C GLY A 53 16.81 4.76 -29.32
N GLY A 54 15.66 4.92 -29.97
CA GLY A 54 15.31 6.03 -30.85
C GLY A 54 14.24 6.88 -30.18
N ALA A 55 14.07 8.11 -30.63
CA ALA A 55 13.23 9.19 -30.13
C ALA A 55 11.72 8.91 -30.07
N GLY A 56 11.31 7.70 -29.72
CA GLY A 56 9.92 7.27 -29.53
C GLY A 56 9.46 7.41 -28.07
N PRO A 57 8.14 7.25 -27.84
CA PRO A 57 7.59 7.33 -26.50
C PRO A 57 8.13 6.19 -25.62
N TYR A 58 8.52 6.55 -24.37
CA TYR A 58 8.96 5.58 -23.39
C TYR A 58 7.79 4.73 -22.88
N ASN A 59 8.02 3.47 -22.64
CA ASN A 59 7.14 2.64 -21.82
C ASN A 59 7.24 3.06 -20.35
N ILE A 60 6.25 2.70 -19.54
CA ILE A 60 6.26 2.97 -18.10
C ILE A 60 5.95 1.68 -17.35
N LEU A 61 6.91 1.20 -16.56
CA LEU A 61 6.71 0.14 -15.57
C LEU A 61 6.50 0.81 -14.21
N PHE A 62 5.30 0.68 -13.65
CA PHE A 62 4.95 1.21 -12.34
C PHE A 62 4.87 0.07 -11.33
N ILE A 63 5.73 0.10 -10.31
CA ILE A 63 5.82 -0.93 -9.27
C ILE A 63 5.33 -0.34 -7.96
N LEU A 64 4.28 -0.93 -7.38
CA LEU A 64 3.76 -0.56 -6.08
C LEU A 64 3.95 -1.72 -5.11
N VAL A 65 4.61 -1.44 -3.99
CA VAL A 65 4.82 -2.36 -2.87
C VAL A 65 3.84 -1.99 -1.76
N ASP A 66 3.28 -2.95 -1.04
CA ASP A 66 2.30 -2.66 0.02
C ASP A 66 2.98 -2.63 1.39
N GLN A 67 2.85 -1.52 2.09
CA GLN A 67 3.29 -1.35 3.48
C GLN A 67 4.82 -1.21 3.67
N GLU A 68 5.56 -0.78 2.64
CA GLU A 68 6.98 -0.53 2.75
C GLU A 68 7.26 0.90 3.23
N ARG A 69 7.88 1.03 4.41
CA ARG A 69 8.33 2.34 4.92
C ARG A 69 9.65 2.77 4.27
N TYR A 70 9.88 4.07 4.22
CA TYR A 70 11.19 4.60 3.88
C TYR A 70 12.16 4.42 5.06
N PHE A 71 13.32 3.82 4.79
CA PHE A 71 14.42 3.72 5.75
C PHE A 71 15.47 4.79 5.45
N ARG A 72 15.80 5.58 6.46
CA ARG A 72 16.93 6.52 6.39
C ARG A 72 18.25 5.77 6.42
N HIS A 73 19.31 6.44 6.00
CA HIS A 73 20.67 5.90 6.10
C HIS A 73 20.99 5.48 7.55
N GLY A 74 21.41 4.25 7.73
CA GLY A 74 21.77 3.68 9.02
C GLY A 74 20.61 3.08 9.84
N GLU A 75 19.35 3.13 9.37
CA GLU A 75 18.23 2.48 10.06
C GLU A 75 18.12 0.98 9.75
N LEU A 76 18.63 0.54 8.61
CA LEU A 76 18.66 -0.88 8.26
C LEU A 76 19.83 -1.60 8.95
N PRO A 77 19.65 -2.86 9.36
CA PRO A 77 20.70 -3.63 10.03
C PRO A 77 21.97 -3.78 9.18
N SER A 78 23.12 -3.91 9.84
CA SER A 78 24.38 -4.20 9.15
C SER A 78 24.27 -5.49 8.33
N GLY A 79 24.71 -5.44 7.07
CA GLY A 79 24.64 -6.56 6.13
C GLY A 79 23.27 -6.86 5.55
N TYR A 80 22.23 -6.07 5.89
CA TYR A 80 20.94 -6.16 5.23
C TYR A 80 21.01 -5.57 3.83
N ARG A 81 20.49 -6.29 2.84
CA ARG A 81 20.55 -5.88 1.42
C ARG A 81 19.21 -6.10 0.72
N LEU A 82 18.89 -5.19 -0.16
CA LEU A 82 17.77 -5.24 -1.09
C LEU A 82 18.29 -5.00 -2.53
N PRO A 83 18.83 -6.06 -3.18
CA PRO A 83 19.50 -5.91 -4.49
C PRO A 83 18.64 -5.27 -5.58
N GLY A 84 17.33 -5.53 -5.58
CA GLY A 84 16.39 -4.92 -6.53
C GLY A 84 16.24 -3.41 -6.31
N HIS A 85 16.04 -2.99 -5.06
CA HIS A 85 15.98 -1.57 -4.68
C HIS A 85 17.29 -0.85 -4.97
N GLU A 86 18.42 -1.48 -4.61
CA GLU A 86 19.76 -0.93 -4.86
C GLU A 86 20.01 -0.73 -6.35
N ARG A 87 19.60 -1.70 -7.19
CA ARG A 87 19.70 -1.61 -8.66
C ARG A 87 18.82 -0.49 -9.22
N LEU A 88 17.60 -0.31 -8.69
CA LEU A 88 16.74 0.81 -9.07
C LEU A 88 17.33 2.16 -8.65
N ALA A 89 17.83 2.27 -7.43
CA ALA A 89 18.48 3.49 -6.94
C ALA A 89 19.72 3.86 -7.79
N GLN A 90 20.49 2.86 -8.23
CA GLN A 90 21.63 3.06 -9.15
C GLN A 90 21.21 3.54 -10.53
N ARG A 91 20.02 3.13 -11.02
CA ARG A 91 19.49 3.52 -12.34
C ARG A 91 18.67 4.80 -12.31
N GLY A 92 18.21 5.20 -11.13
CA GLY A 92 17.21 6.25 -10.99
C GLY A 92 17.58 7.36 -10.02
N ILE A 93 16.57 8.15 -9.74
CA ILE A 93 16.57 9.26 -8.82
C ILE A 93 15.74 8.85 -7.61
N VAL A 94 16.32 8.87 -6.42
CA VAL A 94 15.65 8.61 -5.15
C VAL A 94 15.11 9.92 -4.58
N PHE A 95 13.80 9.96 -4.28
CA PHE A 95 13.15 11.11 -3.65
C PHE A 95 13.13 10.93 -2.13
N ASP A 96 13.90 11.76 -1.42
CA ASP A 96 14.12 11.60 0.02
C ASP A 96 12.92 11.97 0.89
N ASN A 97 12.00 12.79 0.39
CA ASN A 97 10.87 13.33 1.13
C ASN A 97 9.54 13.05 0.44
N HIS A 98 9.38 11.82 -0.08
CA HIS A 98 8.09 11.40 -0.63
C HIS A 98 7.14 10.98 0.47
N ARG A 99 5.92 11.55 0.47
CA ARG A 99 4.91 11.35 1.51
C ARG A 99 3.59 10.86 0.93
N ILE A 100 2.89 10.03 1.68
CA ILE A 100 1.52 9.64 1.35
C ILE A 100 0.55 10.77 1.74
N ASN A 101 -0.60 10.84 1.05
CA ASN A 101 -1.63 11.84 1.37
C ASN A 101 -2.78 11.26 2.20
N SER A 102 -2.85 9.96 2.32
CA SER A 102 -3.82 9.25 3.16
C SER A 102 -3.32 7.86 3.55
N CYS A 103 -3.95 7.25 4.51
CA CYS A 103 -3.75 5.89 4.99
C CYS A 103 -5.14 5.33 5.39
N VAL A 104 -5.43 4.06 5.32
CA VAL A 104 -4.56 2.91 5.10
C VAL A 104 -4.48 2.52 3.61
N CYS A 105 -4.45 1.21 3.25
CA CYS A 105 -4.26 0.77 1.85
C CYS A 105 -5.27 1.41 0.87
N THR A 106 -6.59 1.21 1.04
CA THR A 106 -7.62 1.76 0.13
C THR A 106 -7.56 3.29 0.02
N PRO A 107 -7.55 4.07 1.12
CA PRO A 107 -7.41 5.53 1.04
C PRO A 107 -6.17 5.96 0.27
N SER A 108 -5.01 5.40 0.59
CA SER A 108 -3.75 5.75 -0.07
C SER A 108 -3.74 5.38 -1.56
N ARG A 109 -4.16 4.15 -1.91
CA ARG A 109 -4.26 3.70 -3.31
C ARG A 109 -5.25 4.54 -4.10
N SER A 110 -6.36 4.98 -3.48
CA SER A 110 -7.31 5.87 -4.15
C SER A 110 -6.66 7.20 -4.54
N VAL A 111 -5.86 7.79 -3.65
CA VAL A 111 -5.12 9.03 -3.95
C VAL A 111 -4.10 8.78 -5.07
N LEU A 112 -3.30 7.73 -4.95
CA LEU A 112 -2.23 7.40 -5.89
C LEU A 112 -2.78 7.17 -7.32
N TYR A 113 -3.86 6.36 -7.44
CA TYR A 113 -4.40 6.00 -8.74
C TYR A 113 -5.33 7.05 -9.36
N THR A 114 -5.85 8.01 -8.58
CA THR A 114 -6.75 9.06 -9.12
C THR A 114 -6.12 10.45 -9.14
N GLY A 115 -5.02 10.68 -8.41
CA GLY A 115 -4.46 12.02 -8.19
C GLY A 115 -5.39 12.93 -7.40
N ARG A 116 -6.30 12.40 -6.57
CA ARG A 116 -7.32 13.15 -5.81
C ARG A 116 -7.33 12.72 -4.35
N HIS A 117 -7.62 13.66 -3.45
CA HIS A 117 -7.77 13.36 -2.03
C HIS A 117 -8.99 12.49 -1.70
N ILE A 118 -9.00 11.88 -0.52
CA ILE A 118 -10.09 11.02 -0.01
C ILE A 118 -11.44 11.74 0.05
N GLN A 119 -11.46 13.06 0.16
CA GLN A 119 -12.68 13.88 0.12
C GLN A 119 -13.38 13.79 -1.24
N GLN A 120 -12.62 13.69 -2.33
CA GLN A 120 -13.15 13.54 -3.68
C GLN A 120 -13.40 12.07 -4.04
N THR A 121 -12.48 11.15 -3.67
CA THR A 121 -12.63 9.71 -3.98
C THR A 121 -13.66 9.02 -3.12
N LYS A 122 -13.97 9.57 -1.92
CA LYS A 122 -14.80 8.98 -0.85
C LYS A 122 -14.24 7.68 -0.26
N MET A 123 -12.99 7.36 -0.57
CA MET A 123 -12.30 6.16 -0.10
C MET A 123 -11.55 6.50 1.20
N PHE A 124 -12.27 6.71 2.30
CA PHE A 124 -11.69 7.16 3.57
C PHE A 124 -11.36 6.02 4.55
N ASP A 125 -11.73 4.77 4.20
CA ASP A 125 -11.49 3.54 4.95
C ASP A 125 -11.28 2.37 3.96
N ASN A 126 -10.97 1.18 4.42
CA ASN A 126 -10.79 0.01 3.55
C ASN A 126 -12.13 -0.50 2.98
N THR A 127 -12.07 -1.00 1.74
CA THR A 127 -13.25 -1.53 1.01
C THR A 127 -13.91 -2.72 1.68
N ASN A 128 -13.17 -3.49 2.49
CA ASN A 128 -13.72 -4.60 3.27
C ASN A 128 -14.66 -4.15 4.41
N PHE A 129 -14.73 -2.85 4.71
CA PHE A 129 -15.71 -2.35 5.68
C PHE A 129 -17.03 -1.98 5.01
N PRO A 130 -18.19 -2.23 5.68
CA PRO A 130 -19.52 -2.08 5.08
C PRO A 130 -19.89 -0.62 4.75
N TRP A 131 -19.25 0.36 5.39
CA TRP A 131 -19.50 1.80 5.16
C TRP A 131 -18.71 2.38 3.98
N ILE A 132 -17.85 1.59 3.30
CA ILE A 132 -17.14 2.01 2.09
C ILE A 132 -17.76 1.33 0.87
N SER A 133 -17.96 2.10 -0.18
CA SER A 133 -18.34 1.59 -1.51
C SER A 133 -17.09 1.36 -2.37
N SER A 134 -17.22 0.58 -3.44
CA SER A 134 -16.19 0.52 -4.50
C SER A 134 -15.91 1.92 -5.06
N LEU A 135 -14.68 2.17 -5.50
CA LEU A 135 -14.33 3.39 -6.24
C LEU A 135 -15.27 3.52 -7.44
N SER A 136 -15.84 4.71 -7.66
CA SER A 136 -16.68 4.95 -8.82
C SER A 136 -15.90 4.73 -10.12
N THR A 137 -16.47 4.00 -11.06
CA THR A 137 -15.90 3.81 -12.41
C THR A 137 -15.90 5.10 -13.23
N ASP A 138 -16.67 6.12 -12.83
CA ASP A 138 -16.64 7.46 -13.42
C ASP A 138 -15.44 8.30 -12.93
N MET A 139 -14.75 7.85 -11.88
CA MET A 139 -13.56 8.52 -11.38
C MET A 139 -12.36 8.22 -12.28
N PRO A 140 -11.77 9.21 -12.96
CA PRO A 140 -10.59 8.99 -13.78
C PRO A 140 -9.43 8.45 -12.94
N THR A 141 -8.80 7.39 -13.42
CA THR A 141 -7.60 6.81 -12.83
C THR A 141 -6.38 7.08 -13.71
N VAL A 142 -5.18 6.80 -13.20
CA VAL A 142 -3.93 6.81 -13.99
C VAL A 142 -4.09 6.01 -15.28
N GLY A 143 -4.82 4.87 -15.25
CA GLY A 143 -5.10 4.08 -16.46
C GLY A 143 -5.89 4.85 -17.50
N THR A 144 -6.98 5.51 -17.09
CA THR A 144 -7.80 6.33 -18.03
C THR A 144 -7.06 7.58 -18.50
N LEU A 145 -6.25 8.21 -17.64
CA LEU A 145 -5.45 9.39 -18.00
C LEU A 145 -4.38 9.04 -19.05
N LEU A 146 -3.66 7.95 -18.87
CA LEU A 146 -2.63 7.50 -19.81
C LEU A 146 -3.21 6.97 -21.14
N ARG A 147 -4.41 6.38 -21.13
CA ARG A 147 -5.13 6.06 -22.38
C ARG A 147 -5.40 7.32 -23.20
N GLN A 148 -5.73 8.46 -22.57
CA GLN A 148 -5.89 9.73 -23.27
C GLN A 148 -4.57 10.22 -23.89
N ALA A 149 -3.42 9.84 -23.30
CA ALA A 149 -2.08 10.09 -23.83
C ALA A 149 -1.60 9.03 -24.83
N ASP A 150 -2.52 8.16 -25.29
CA ASP A 150 -2.30 7.11 -26.29
C ASP A 150 -1.47 5.90 -25.80
N TYR A 151 -1.44 5.62 -24.51
CA TYR A 151 -0.80 4.43 -23.95
C TYR A 151 -1.74 3.23 -23.93
N TYR A 152 -1.17 2.04 -24.12
CA TYR A 152 -1.82 0.78 -23.75
C TYR A 152 -1.57 0.57 -22.25
N THR A 153 -2.62 0.40 -21.46
CA THR A 153 -2.53 0.36 -20.00
C THR A 153 -2.91 -1.01 -19.47
N ALA A 154 -2.04 -1.63 -18.67
CA ALA A 154 -2.25 -2.94 -18.08
C ALA A 154 -1.97 -2.95 -16.56
N TYR A 155 -2.54 -3.93 -15.86
CA TYR A 155 -2.46 -4.02 -14.40
C TYR A 155 -2.27 -5.45 -13.93
N LYS A 156 -1.39 -5.67 -12.93
CA LYS A 156 -1.18 -6.96 -12.26
C LYS A 156 -1.13 -6.77 -10.74
N GLY A 157 -1.77 -7.69 -10.01
CA GLY A 157 -1.70 -7.74 -8.56
C GLY A 157 -2.81 -6.98 -7.82
N LYS A 158 -2.53 -6.55 -6.58
CA LYS A 158 -3.50 -5.98 -5.64
C LYS A 158 -4.06 -4.64 -6.10
N TRP A 159 -5.40 -4.53 -6.19
CA TRP A 159 -6.12 -3.30 -6.50
C TRP A 159 -6.64 -2.59 -5.24
N HIS A 160 -7.46 -3.26 -4.46
CA HIS A 160 -8.03 -2.83 -3.18
C HIS A 160 -8.83 -1.50 -3.23
N LEU A 161 -9.52 -1.27 -4.34
CA LEU A 161 -10.43 -0.13 -4.51
C LEU A 161 -11.84 -0.56 -4.93
N SER A 162 -12.12 -1.86 -4.98
CA SER A 162 -13.43 -2.41 -5.37
C SER A 162 -13.73 -3.68 -4.60
N LYS A 163 -14.94 -3.80 -4.08
CA LYS A 163 -15.41 -4.98 -3.33
C LYS A 163 -15.49 -6.24 -4.20
N GLU A 164 -15.72 -6.07 -5.50
CA GLU A 164 -15.84 -7.17 -6.46
C GLU A 164 -14.58 -8.04 -6.56
N PHE A 165 -13.41 -7.48 -6.18
CA PHE A 165 -12.13 -8.20 -6.19
C PHE A 165 -11.82 -8.91 -4.87
N GLU A 166 -12.63 -8.71 -3.82
CA GLU A 166 -12.43 -9.29 -2.49
C GLU A 166 -13.07 -10.69 -2.43
N THR A 167 -12.50 -11.67 -3.14
CA THR A 167 -13.07 -13.01 -3.27
C THR A 167 -12.13 -14.07 -2.71
N VAL A 168 -12.06 -14.15 -1.39
CA VAL A 168 -11.34 -15.22 -0.68
C VAL A 168 -12.34 -16.11 0.06
N ASN A 169 -12.13 -17.42 0.01
CA ASN A 169 -12.93 -18.35 0.79
C ASN A 169 -12.43 -18.43 2.25
N GLU A 170 -13.14 -19.19 3.09
CA GLU A 170 -12.79 -19.42 4.50
C GLU A 170 -11.37 -19.98 4.73
N LEU A 171 -10.77 -20.60 3.71
CA LEU A 171 -9.40 -21.11 3.74
C LEU A 171 -8.37 -20.07 3.26
N GLY A 172 -8.80 -18.84 2.96
CA GLY A 172 -7.96 -17.80 2.44
C GLY A 172 -7.47 -18.07 1.02
N ALA A 173 -8.20 -18.83 0.21
CA ALA A 173 -7.87 -19.10 -1.18
C ALA A 173 -8.78 -18.30 -2.12
N PRO A 174 -8.22 -17.73 -3.22
CA PRO A 174 -9.02 -17.07 -4.25
C PRO A 174 -10.09 -18.00 -4.83
N THR A 175 -11.30 -17.49 -5.01
CA THR A 175 -12.44 -18.27 -5.51
C THR A 175 -12.79 -17.97 -6.96
N LYS A 176 -12.21 -16.92 -7.55
CA LYS A 176 -12.48 -16.46 -8.90
C LYS A 176 -11.20 -15.97 -9.56
N ILE A 177 -11.12 -16.14 -10.88
CA ILE A 177 -10.14 -15.47 -11.75
C ILE A 177 -10.86 -14.32 -12.44
N PHE A 178 -10.27 -13.14 -12.34
CA PHE A 178 -10.76 -11.92 -13.01
C PHE A 178 -9.96 -11.68 -14.28
N THR A 179 -10.61 -11.22 -15.33
CA THR A 179 -9.96 -11.03 -16.63
C THR A 179 -10.17 -9.64 -17.22
N ARG A 180 -11.35 -9.05 -17.07
CA ARG A 180 -11.75 -7.81 -17.74
C ARG A 180 -12.26 -6.72 -16.79
N GLU A 181 -12.45 -7.03 -15.53
CA GLU A 181 -13.10 -6.16 -14.55
C GLU A 181 -12.34 -4.83 -14.37
N MET A 182 -11.01 -4.85 -14.55
CA MET A 182 -10.18 -3.65 -14.46
C MET A 182 -10.30 -2.71 -15.67
N GLU A 183 -10.93 -3.15 -16.77
CA GLU A 183 -11.17 -2.27 -17.92
C GLU A 183 -12.05 -1.06 -17.55
N ALA A 184 -12.99 -1.23 -16.62
CA ALA A 184 -13.81 -0.15 -16.09
C ALA A 184 -12.98 0.95 -15.38
N TYR A 185 -11.81 0.59 -14.87
CA TYR A 185 -10.85 1.50 -14.23
C TYR A 185 -9.71 1.91 -15.17
N GLY A 186 -9.84 1.64 -16.47
CA GLY A 186 -8.87 2.05 -17.47
C GLY A 186 -7.66 1.12 -17.62
N PHE A 187 -7.71 -0.14 -17.16
CA PHE A 187 -6.61 -1.10 -17.31
C PHE A 187 -7.03 -2.37 -18.04
N ASN A 188 -6.24 -2.77 -19.02
CA ASN A 188 -6.42 -4.01 -19.76
C ASN A 188 -5.69 -5.18 -19.07
N ASP A 189 -5.93 -6.38 -19.55
CA ASP A 189 -5.15 -7.58 -19.30
C ASP A 189 -4.91 -7.88 -17.81
N TYR A 190 -5.91 -7.63 -16.96
CA TYR A 190 -5.74 -7.89 -15.53
C TYR A 190 -5.34 -9.33 -15.26
N PHE A 191 -6.11 -10.29 -15.76
CA PHE A 191 -5.95 -11.72 -15.54
C PHE A 191 -5.34 -12.02 -14.17
N GLY A 192 -6.14 -11.99 -13.14
CA GLY A 192 -5.66 -12.06 -11.76
C GLY A 192 -6.63 -12.76 -10.82
N ILE A 193 -6.17 -13.04 -9.62
CA ILE A 193 -6.90 -13.78 -8.58
C ILE A 193 -7.70 -12.85 -7.64
N GLY A 194 -7.78 -11.56 -7.98
CA GLY A 194 -8.42 -10.55 -7.17
C GLY A 194 -7.51 -9.97 -6.08
N ASP A 195 -8.11 -9.35 -5.10
CA ASP A 195 -7.40 -8.73 -3.99
C ASP A 195 -7.04 -9.75 -2.91
N ILE A 196 -5.78 -9.71 -2.49
CA ILE A 196 -5.23 -10.57 -1.45
C ILE A 196 -5.06 -9.70 -0.19
N ILE A 197 -6.21 -9.29 0.35
CA ILE A 197 -6.32 -8.53 1.59
C ILE A 197 -6.71 -9.46 2.74
N ALA A 198 -6.42 -9.06 3.96
CA ALA A 198 -6.70 -9.84 5.17
C ALA A 198 -6.20 -11.30 5.12
N HIS A 199 -5.11 -11.53 4.39
CA HIS A 199 -4.58 -12.86 4.13
C HIS A 199 -3.21 -13.02 4.80
N GLU A 200 -3.14 -13.90 5.77
CA GLU A 200 -1.91 -14.20 6.49
C GLU A 200 -0.87 -14.88 5.60
N ARG A 201 0.00 -14.29 4.96
CA ARG A 201 0.99 -14.72 3.95
C ARG A 201 0.53 -14.48 2.51
N GLY A 202 -0.22 -13.40 2.31
CA GLY A 202 -0.67 -13.01 0.97
C GLY A 202 0.49 -12.72 0.03
N GLY A 203 1.47 -11.94 0.49
CA GLY A 203 2.68 -11.64 -0.27
C GLY A 203 3.55 -12.86 -0.50
N TYR A 204 3.86 -13.63 0.54
CA TYR A 204 4.63 -14.87 0.43
C TYR A 204 4.07 -15.84 -0.61
N ARG A 205 2.74 -15.99 -0.66
CA ARG A 205 2.09 -16.94 -1.58
C ARG A 205 1.95 -16.41 -2.99
N TYR A 206 1.71 -15.11 -3.15
CA TYR A 206 1.17 -14.59 -4.41
C TYR A 206 2.07 -13.56 -5.12
N ASP A 207 3.04 -12.92 -4.46
CA ASP A 207 3.94 -11.96 -5.12
C ASP A 207 4.73 -12.62 -6.25
N GLY A 208 5.17 -13.88 -6.05
CA GLY A 208 5.81 -14.66 -7.09
C GLY A 208 4.91 -14.94 -8.30
N VAL A 209 3.61 -15.11 -8.07
CA VAL A 209 2.59 -15.30 -9.14
C VAL A 209 2.34 -13.97 -9.85
N ILE A 210 2.19 -12.87 -9.10
CA ILE A 210 1.98 -11.52 -9.66
C ILE A 210 3.17 -11.13 -10.56
N ALA A 211 4.40 -11.34 -10.08
CA ALA A 211 5.60 -11.09 -10.88
C ALA A 211 5.66 -11.97 -12.13
N ALA A 212 5.32 -13.26 -12.02
CA ALA A 212 5.28 -14.16 -13.17
C ALA A 212 4.23 -13.74 -14.22
N MET A 213 3.05 -13.27 -13.79
CA MET A 213 2.04 -12.73 -14.72
C MET A 213 2.53 -11.46 -15.42
N ALA A 214 3.25 -10.59 -14.73
CA ALA A 214 3.84 -9.40 -15.33
C ALA A 214 4.94 -9.75 -16.33
N ILE A 215 5.82 -10.70 -16.00
CA ILE A 215 6.87 -11.22 -16.88
C ILE A 215 6.25 -11.87 -18.14
N SER A 216 5.23 -12.70 -17.97
CA SER A 216 4.51 -13.32 -19.10
C SER A 216 3.90 -12.24 -20.01
N TRP A 217 3.30 -11.21 -19.42
CA TRP A 217 2.72 -10.09 -20.18
C TRP A 217 3.79 -9.31 -20.96
N LEU A 218 4.97 -9.06 -20.36
CA LEU A 218 6.09 -8.39 -21.04
C LEU A 218 6.60 -9.20 -22.25
N ARG A 219 6.71 -10.53 -22.11
CA ARG A 219 7.17 -11.46 -23.17
C ARG A 219 6.20 -11.58 -24.35
N ASP A 220 4.92 -11.47 -24.09
CA ASP A 220 3.85 -11.60 -25.07
C ASP A 220 3.39 -10.21 -25.53
N LYS A 221 2.50 -9.60 -24.77
CA LYS A 221 1.85 -8.33 -25.13
C LYS A 221 2.83 -7.16 -25.20
N GLY A 222 3.81 -7.10 -24.29
CA GLY A 222 4.83 -6.05 -24.27
C GLY A 222 5.65 -5.99 -25.57
N LEU A 223 6.11 -7.17 -26.06
CA LEU A 223 6.83 -7.26 -27.32
C LEU A 223 5.97 -6.96 -28.53
N ASP A 224 4.70 -7.42 -28.56
CA ASP A 224 3.75 -7.10 -29.63
C ASP A 224 3.53 -5.58 -29.74
N LEU A 225 3.35 -4.91 -28.60
CA LEU A 225 3.17 -3.46 -28.56
C LEU A 225 4.43 -2.71 -29.02
N ALA A 226 5.62 -3.22 -28.64
CA ALA A 226 6.88 -2.64 -29.11
C ALA A 226 7.04 -2.75 -30.64
N GLN A 227 6.65 -3.88 -31.27
CA GLN A 227 6.63 -4.04 -32.73
C GLN A 227 5.66 -3.07 -33.40
N GLN A 228 4.55 -2.73 -32.72
CA GLN A 228 3.57 -1.76 -33.18
C GLN A 228 3.94 -0.31 -32.87
N HIS A 229 5.10 -0.06 -32.27
CA HIS A 229 5.51 1.27 -31.76
C HIS A 229 4.48 1.89 -30.81
N LYS A 230 3.71 1.05 -30.10
CA LYS A 230 2.67 1.47 -29.16
C LYS A 230 3.25 1.48 -27.74
N PRO A 231 3.35 2.65 -27.08
CA PRO A 231 3.83 2.72 -25.72
C PRO A 231 2.85 2.05 -24.76
N TRP A 232 3.39 1.44 -23.70
CA TRP A 232 2.59 0.80 -22.68
C TRP A 232 2.90 1.32 -21.27
N PHE A 233 1.88 1.24 -20.43
CA PHE A 233 1.96 1.38 -18.98
C PHE A 233 1.58 0.05 -18.35
N LEU A 234 2.48 -0.52 -17.55
CA LEU A 234 2.22 -1.74 -16.79
C LEU A 234 2.34 -1.43 -15.29
N ALA A 235 1.23 -1.51 -14.55
CA ALA A 235 1.23 -1.44 -13.11
C ALA A 235 1.40 -2.86 -12.52
N VAL A 236 2.40 -3.05 -11.64
CA VAL A 236 2.66 -4.28 -10.91
C VAL A 236 2.56 -3.99 -9.43
N ASN A 237 1.54 -4.54 -8.76
CA ASN A 237 1.19 -4.24 -7.38
C ASN A 237 1.43 -5.47 -6.50
N LEU A 238 2.56 -5.48 -5.81
CA LEU A 238 2.99 -6.54 -4.93
C LEU A 238 2.37 -6.37 -3.53
N VAL A 239 2.27 -7.45 -2.78
CA VAL A 239 1.58 -7.47 -1.46
C VAL A 239 2.56 -7.31 -0.31
N ASN A 240 3.73 -8.01 -0.33
CA ASN A 240 4.71 -7.86 0.74
C ASN A 240 5.31 -6.42 0.75
N PRO A 241 5.68 -5.93 1.95
CA PRO A 241 5.77 -6.58 3.27
C PRO A 241 4.47 -6.62 4.11
N HIS A 242 3.30 -6.40 3.54
CA HIS A 242 1.99 -6.38 4.23
C HIS A 242 1.72 -7.62 5.11
N ASP A 243 2.31 -8.78 4.81
CA ASP A 243 2.13 -10.01 5.59
C ASP A 243 2.50 -9.84 7.08
N VAL A 244 3.32 -8.85 7.41
CA VAL A 244 3.70 -8.52 8.80
C VAL A 244 2.50 -8.21 9.70
N MET A 245 1.37 -7.75 9.12
CA MET A 245 0.14 -7.49 9.88
C MET A 245 -0.43 -8.73 10.56
N PHE A 246 -0.26 -9.90 9.93
CA PHE A 246 -0.89 -11.15 10.35
C PHE A 246 0.11 -12.13 10.97
N LEU A 247 1.25 -11.61 11.46
CA LEU A 247 2.23 -12.43 12.16
C LEU A 247 1.71 -12.83 13.54
N ASN A 248 1.74 -14.14 13.82
CA ASN A 248 1.58 -14.68 15.16
C ASN A 248 2.95 -14.78 15.83
N THR A 249 3.18 -13.95 16.85
CA THR A 249 4.43 -13.94 17.62
C THR A 249 4.47 -14.99 18.73
N ASP A 250 3.40 -15.80 18.91
CA ASP A 250 3.34 -16.82 19.96
C ASP A 250 4.32 -17.95 19.74
N ARG A 251 4.83 -18.52 20.80
CA ARG A 251 5.56 -19.78 20.77
C ARG A 251 4.57 -20.95 20.66
N ALA A 252 5.02 -22.03 20.06
CA ALA A 252 4.21 -23.23 19.92
C ALA A 252 3.68 -23.70 21.29
N GLY A 253 2.37 -23.93 21.35
CA GLY A 253 1.69 -24.38 22.57
C GLY A 253 1.47 -23.30 23.65
N GLN A 254 1.80 -22.03 23.39
CA GLN A 254 1.63 -20.91 24.34
C GLN A 254 0.84 -19.75 23.68
N PRO A 255 -0.46 -19.94 23.37
CA PRO A 255 -1.26 -18.91 22.72
C PRO A 255 -1.53 -17.76 23.69
N VAL A 256 -1.05 -16.56 23.35
CA VAL A 256 -1.29 -15.31 24.08
C VAL A 256 -1.87 -14.27 23.12
N GLN A 257 -1.20 -14.02 21.98
CA GLN A 257 -1.68 -13.12 20.93
C GLN A 257 -2.90 -13.71 20.21
N ALA A 258 -2.89 -15.01 19.94
CA ALA A 258 -3.91 -15.71 19.15
C ALA A 258 -5.23 -15.99 19.89
N GLN A 259 -5.65 -15.08 20.81
CA GLN A 259 -6.91 -15.19 21.53
C GLN A 259 -7.94 -14.18 21.01
N HIS A 260 -9.14 -14.65 20.66
CA HIS A 260 -10.29 -13.81 20.30
C HIS A 260 -10.07 -12.87 19.09
N LEU A 261 -9.63 -13.42 17.94
CA LEU A 261 -9.30 -12.65 16.74
C LEU A 261 -10.45 -12.64 15.72
N LEU A 262 -10.59 -11.51 15.01
CA LEU A 262 -11.41 -11.42 13.79
C LEU A 262 -10.64 -11.86 12.54
N SER A 263 -9.33 -11.72 12.54
CA SER A 263 -8.46 -12.14 11.43
C SER A 263 -7.63 -13.36 11.80
N HIS A 264 -7.32 -14.19 10.83
CA HIS A 264 -6.37 -15.28 11.02
C HIS A 264 -4.95 -14.73 11.11
N ILE A 265 -4.18 -15.21 12.08
CA ILE A 265 -2.74 -14.93 12.18
C ILE A 265 -1.94 -16.23 12.13
N ARG A 266 -0.73 -16.18 11.61
CA ARG A 266 0.16 -17.35 11.49
C ARG A 266 1.60 -16.99 11.84
N PRO A 267 2.40 -17.98 12.28
CA PRO A 267 3.85 -17.80 12.38
C PRO A 267 4.46 -17.61 10.98
N GLU A 268 5.73 -17.29 10.93
CA GLU A 268 6.51 -17.15 9.71
C GLU A 268 6.43 -18.40 8.83
N PRO A 269 6.58 -18.28 7.50
CA PRO A 269 6.79 -19.42 6.62
C PRO A 269 8.03 -20.24 7.02
N SER A 270 8.04 -21.53 6.71
CA SER A 270 9.20 -22.39 6.95
C SER A 270 10.35 -22.18 5.95
N ASP A 271 10.25 -21.23 5.03
CA ASP A 271 11.30 -20.85 4.10
C ASP A 271 12.52 -20.32 4.88
N PRO A 272 13.77 -20.72 4.54
CA PRO A 272 14.99 -20.26 5.21
C PRO A 272 15.16 -18.73 5.23
N LEU A 273 14.60 -18.00 4.26
CA LEU A 273 14.59 -16.54 4.28
C LEU A 273 13.96 -16.00 5.56
N TYR A 274 12.82 -16.56 5.95
CA TYR A 274 12.03 -16.10 7.09
C TYR A 274 12.57 -16.55 8.44
N ALA A 275 13.54 -17.46 8.45
CA ALA A 275 14.29 -17.85 9.66
C ALA A 275 15.41 -16.86 10.04
N ARG A 276 15.70 -15.88 9.17
CA ARG A 276 16.77 -14.90 9.42
C ARG A 276 16.40 -13.97 10.57
N GLN A 277 17.39 -13.75 11.43
CA GLN A 277 17.35 -12.75 12.50
C GLN A 277 18.38 -11.67 12.19
N TRP A 278 18.00 -10.43 12.37
CA TRP A 278 18.85 -9.30 12.01
C TRP A 278 19.46 -8.64 13.27
N PRO A 279 20.73 -8.24 13.21
CA PRO A 279 21.34 -7.50 14.34
C PRO A 279 20.67 -6.13 14.46
N GLY A 280 20.75 -5.56 15.66
CA GLY A 280 20.22 -4.23 15.97
C GLY A 280 19.06 -4.28 16.97
N ASP A 281 18.72 -3.12 17.46
CA ASP A 281 17.67 -2.93 18.45
C ASP A 281 16.34 -2.55 17.78
N LEU A 282 15.26 -2.60 18.56
CA LEU A 282 13.97 -2.02 18.17
C LEU A 282 14.11 -0.48 18.03
N PRO A 283 13.19 0.19 17.33
CA PRO A 283 13.20 1.64 17.22
C PRO A 283 13.38 2.31 18.59
N GLN A 284 14.21 3.34 18.68
CA GLN A 284 14.47 4.03 19.98
C GLN A 284 13.19 4.59 20.63
N THR A 285 12.14 4.82 19.84
CA THR A 285 10.82 5.26 20.30
C THR A 285 9.95 4.13 20.82
N PHE A 286 10.40 2.87 20.75
CA PHE A 286 9.64 1.69 21.18
C PHE A 286 9.19 1.76 22.64
N SER A 287 9.98 2.37 23.51
CA SER A 287 9.69 2.50 24.95
C SER A 287 8.71 3.61 25.31
N GLN A 288 8.27 4.44 24.34
CA GLN A 288 7.34 5.55 24.61
C GLN A 288 5.97 5.02 25.05
N PRO A 289 5.42 5.47 26.21
CA PRO A 289 4.10 5.04 26.65
C PRO A 289 3.00 5.57 25.73
N LEU A 290 2.00 4.74 25.43
CA LEU A 290 0.82 5.16 24.63
C LEU A 290 0.01 6.27 25.30
N ASN A 291 0.05 6.36 26.63
CA ASN A 291 -0.63 7.35 27.44
C ASN A 291 0.29 8.48 27.94
N ALA A 292 1.42 8.71 27.26
CA ALA A 292 2.32 9.82 27.62
C ALA A 292 1.59 11.18 27.55
N PRO A 293 1.91 12.12 28.44
CA PRO A 293 1.36 13.47 28.40
C PRO A 293 1.56 14.13 27.03
N GLY A 294 0.50 14.73 26.49
CA GLY A 294 0.53 15.40 25.18
C GLY A 294 0.41 14.46 23.97
N ARG A 295 0.32 13.14 24.19
CA ARG A 295 0.07 12.18 23.13
C ARG A 295 -1.43 12.08 22.82
N PRO A 296 -1.86 12.09 21.54
CA PRO A 296 -3.27 11.95 21.14
C PRO A 296 -3.86 10.62 21.61
N LYS A 297 -5.07 10.66 22.15
CA LYS A 297 -5.77 9.46 22.64
C LYS A 297 -6.10 8.46 21.54
N CYS A 298 -6.25 8.93 20.30
CA CYS A 298 -6.53 8.06 19.16
C CYS A 298 -5.43 7.02 18.89
N HIS A 299 -4.19 7.24 19.34
CA HIS A 299 -3.14 6.24 19.25
C HIS A 299 -3.45 5.00 20.10
N THR A 300 -4.06 5.20 21.28
CA THR A 300 -4.53 4.09 22.11
C THR A 300 -5.75 3.42 21.49
N ASP A 301 -6.75 4.20 21.03
CA ASP A 301 -7.93 3.66 20.36
C ASP A 301 -7.55 2.85 19.11
N PHE A 302 -6.59 3.33 18.32
CA PHE A 302 -6.05 2.62 17.17
C PHE A 302 -5.45 1.26 17.57
N MET A 303 -4.54 1.24 18.57
CA MET A 303 -3.90 -0.01 19.00
C MET A 303 -4.92 -1.00 19.57
N VAL A 304 -5.86 -0.53 20.40
CA VAL A 304 -6.92 -1.38 20.95
C VAL A 304 -7.82 -1.96 19.86
N SER A 305 -8.16 -1.17 18.84
CA SER A 305 -8.95 -1.65 17.70
C SER A 305 -8.16 -2.65 16.86
N HIS A 306 -6.88 -2.39 16.60
CA HIS A 306 -6.02 -3.27 15.83
C HIS A 306 -5.77 -4.61 16.56
N ASP A 307 -5.56 -4.57 17.88
CA ASP A 307 -5.44 -5.76 18.73
C ASP A 307 -6.70 -6.64 18.63
N GLY A 308 -7.87 -6.05 18.51
CA GLY A 308 -9.11 -6.79 18.25
C GLY A 308 -9.11 -7.54 16.92
N LEU A 309 -8.42 -7.02 15.89
CA LEU A 309 -8.32 -7.65 14.59
C LEU A 309 -7.25 -8.75 14.55
N THR A 310 -6.06 -8.49 15.07
CA THR A 310 -4.86 -9.34 14.87
C THR A 310 -4.25 -9.87 16.17
N GLY A 311 -4.88 -9.59 17.32
CA GLY A 311 -4.43 -9.97 18.65
C GLY A 311 -3.40 -9.02 19.24
N HIS A 312 -3.45 -8.89 20.57
CA HIS A 312 -2.52 -8.07 21.31
C HIS A 312 -1.12 -8.70 21.33
N ILE A 313 -0.13 -7.97 20.86
CA ILE A 313 1.28 -8.36 20.99
C ILE A 313 1.77 -7.93 22.38
N PRO A 314 2.07 -8.88 23.30
CA PRO A 314 2.61 -8.51 24.61
C PRO A 314 3.89 -7.68 24.52
N PRO A 315 4.23 -6.91 25.57
CA PRO A 315 5.36 -5.99 25.55
C PRO A 315 6.76 -6.67 25.60
N ASP A 316 6.81 -7.99 25.51
CA ASP A 316 8.05 -8.75 25.49
C ASP A 316 8.92 -8.36 24.31
N VAL A 317 10.12 -7.82 24.55
CA VAL A 317 11.05 -7.35 23.53
C VAL A 317 11.31 -8.40 22.43
N TRP A 318 11.42 -9.69 22.80
CA TRP A 318 11.66 -10.75 21.84
C TRP A 318 10.55 -10.92 20.81
N ARG A 319 9.26 -10.63 21.16
CA ARG A 319 8.11 -10.69 20.24
C ARG A 319 8.20 -9.57 19.21
N TRP A 320 8.53 -8.38 19.64
CA TRP A 320 8.69 -7.22 18.77
C TRP A 320 9.91 -7.34 17.88
N LYS A 321 11.00 -7.92 18.41
CA LYS A 321 12.18 -8.24 17.61
C LYS A 321 11.85 -9.27 16.53
N ARG A 322 11.09 -10.33 16.87
CA ARG A 322 10.60 -11.32 15.93
C ARG A 322 9.74 -10.69 14.84
N ARG A 323 8.86 -9.73 15.21
CA ARG A 323 8.04 -8.99 14.25
C ARG A 323 8.89 -8.13 13.32
N HIS A 324 9.86 -7.42 13.87
CA HIS A 324 10.81 -6.63 13.10
C HIS A 324 11.61 -7.49 12.10
N ASP A 325 12.15 -8.61 12.56
CA ASP A 325 12.87 -9.55 11.69
C ASP A 325 11.95 -10.07 10.56
N TYR A 326 10.70 -10.39 10.88
CA TYR A 326 9.73 -10.84 9.89
C TYR A 326 9.41 -9.74 8.86
N TYR A 327 9.24 -8.49 9.28
CA TYR A 327 9.03 -7.35 8.40
C TYR A 327 10.19 -7.19 7.40
N LEU A 328 11.42 -7.22 7.89
CA LEU A 328 12.61 -7.15 7.05
C LEU A 328 12.72 -8.35 6.08
N ASN A 329 12.34 -9.54 6.53
CA ASN A 329 12.34 -10.73 5.68
C ASN A 329 11.24 -10.66 4.60
N CYS A 330 10.06 -10.11 4.90
CA CYS A 330 9.02 -9.81 3.90
C CYS A 330 9.52 -8.82 2.84
N MET A 331 10.29 -7.80 3.24
CA MET A 331 10.91 -6.87 2.29
C MET A 331 11.96 -7.57 1.39
N GLN A 332 12.76 -8.48 1.93
CA GLN A 332 13.68 -9.28 1.09
C GLN A 332 12.95 -10.21 0.12
N ASP A 333 11.78 -10.70 0.50
CA ASP A 333 10.97 -11.57 -0.35
C ASP A 333 10.36 -10.79 -1.53
N VAL A 334 9.80 -9.61 -1.28
CA VAL A 334 9.32 -8.75 -2.37
C VAL A 334 10.45 -8.25 -3.26
N ASP A 335 11.63 -7.95 -2.69
CA ASP A 335 12.82 -7.54 -3.45
C ASP A 335 13.31 -8.60 -4.44
N ARG A 336 13.19 -9.89 -4.11
CA ARG A 336 13.47 -10.99 -5.05
C ARG A 336 12.58 -10.91 -6.29
N ASN A 337 11.31 -10.55 -6.12
CA ASN A 337 10.38 -10.40 -7.23
C ASN A 337 10.68 -9.13 -8.03
N LEU A 338 11.13 -8.06 -7.37
CA LEU A 338 11.64 -6.86 -8.04
C LEU A 338 12.87 -7.18 -8.92
N VAL A 339 13.84 -7.94 -8.40
CA VAL A 339 15.00 -8.41 -9.20
C VAL A 339 14.55 -9.16 -10.45
N ARG A 340 13.59 -10.10 -10.33
CA ARG A 340 13.05 -10.86 -11.48
C ARG A 340 12.43 -9.96 -12.55
N LEU A 341 11.67 -8.93 -12.14
CA LEU A 341 11.07 -7.97 -13.06
C LEU A 341 12.15 -7.14 -13.79
N LEU A 342 13.17 -6.69 -13.06
CA LEU A 342 14.26 -5.91 -13.64
C LEU A 342 15.12 -6.76 -14.60
N ASP A 343 15.37 -8.03 -14.25
CA ASP A 343 16.08 -8.97 -15.12
C ASP A 343 15.32 -9.19 -16.43
N GLU A 344 13.99 -9.30 -16.36
CA GLU A 344 13.17 -9.47 -17.56
C GLU A 344 13.15 -8.23 -18.45
N ILE A 345 13.04 -7.03 -17.86
CA ILE A 345 13.12 -5.75 -18.59
C ILE A 345 14.45 -5.66 -19.35
N ASP A 346 15.55 -6.09 -18.73
CA ASP A 346 16.87 -6.06 -19.37
C ASP A 346 17.00 -7.15 -20.44
N ALA A 347 16.55 -8.38 -20.15
CA ALA A 347 16.62 -9.50 -21.08
C ALA A 347 15.81 -9.27 -22.38
N LEU A 348 14.69 -8.56 -22.28
CA LEU A 348 13.86 -8.19 -23.44
C LEU A 348 14.34 -6.90 -24.14
N GLY A 349 15.42 -6.26 -23.66
CA GLY A 349 15.94 -5.03 -24.24
C GLY A 349 15.13 -3.77 -23.95
N PHE A 350 14.16 -3.84 -23.03
CA PHE A 350 13.31 -2.69 -22.66
C PHE A 350 14.04 -1.66 -21.80
N GLY A 351 15.20 -1.97 -21.21
CA GLY A 351 15.91 -1.09 -20.26
C GLY A 351 16.25 0.30 -20.80
N SER A 352 16.49 0.44 -22.13
CA SER A 352 16.76 1.73 -22.78
C SER A 352 15.52 2.52 -23.19
N ASN A 353 14.33 1.93 -23.09
CA ASN A 353 13.05 2.50 -23.55
C ASN A 353 11.92 2.38 -22.52
N THR A 354 12.25 2.18 -21.25
CA THR A 354 11.23 2.04 -20.20
C THR A 354 11.59 2.91 -19.00
N ILE A 355 10.68 3.77 -18.60
CA ILE A 355 10.73 4.49 -17.33
C ILE A 355 10.23 3.52 -16.25
N ILE A 356 10.98 3.39 -15.16
CA ILE A 356 10.56 2.56 -14.03
C ILE A 356 10.28 3.47 -12.85
N VAL A 357 9.06 3.42 -12.33
CA VAL A 357 8.63 4.14 -11.13
C VAL A 357 8.31 3.11 -10.05
N MET A 358 8.96 3.20 -8.91
CA MET A 358 8.69 2.35 -7.74
C MET A 358 8.32 3.22 -6.54
N THR A 359 7.24 2.84 -5.85
CA THR A 359 6.83 3.43 -4.58
C THR A 359 6.08 2.41 -3.70
N SER A 360 5.65 2.84 -2.51
CA SER A 360 4.76 2.08 -1.62
C SER A 360 3.50 2.86 -1.34
N ASP A 361 2.39 2.16 -1.04
CA ASP A 361 1.13 2.84 -0.71
C ASP A 361 1.15 3.48 0.69
N HIS A 362 1.83 2.91 1.66
CA HIS A 362 2.12 3.47 2.99
C HIS A 362 3.23 2.65 3.66
N GLY A 363 3.75 3.13 4.77
CA GLY A 363 4.72 2.39 5.58
C GLY A 363 4.10 1.51 6.66
N ASP A 364 4.96 1.02 7.56
CA ASP A 364 4.62 0.31 8.80
C ASP A 364 5.34 0.98 9.98
N LEU A 365 4.66 1.13 11.10
CA LEU A 365 5.20 1.72 12.33
C LEU A 365 6.22 0.82 13.01
N ASP A 366 6.10 -0.49 12.84
CA ASP A 366 7.07 -1.53 13.22
C ASP A 366 7.72 -1.33 14.60
N GLY A 367 6.92 -1.02 15.60
CA GLY A 367 7.33 -0.78 16.97
C GLY A 367 7.71 0.68 17.26
N ALA A 368 7.85 1.54 16.25
CA ALA A 368 8.06 2.97 16.49
C ALA A 368 6.90 3.56 17.31
N HIS A 369 7.23 4.42 18.27
CA HIS A 369 6.26 5.04 19.17
C HIS A 369 5.35 4.04 19.92
N ARG A 370 5.80 2.82 20.13
CA ARG A 370 5.00 1.72 20.70
C ARG A 370 3.79 1.34 19.85
N LEU A 371 3.81 1.67 18.55
CA LEU A 371 2.77 1.36 17.59
C LEU A 371 3.26 0.31 16.60
N HIS A 372 2.35 -0.36 15.91
CA HIS A 372 2.66 -1.24 14.78
C HIS A 372 1.56 -1.16 13.72
N ALA A 373 1.81 -1.75 12.56
CA ALA A 373 0.96 -1.63 11.40
C ALA A 373 0.82 -0.16 10.93
N LYS A 374 -0.38 0.27 10.55
CA LYS A 374 -0.71 1.61 10.03
C LYS A 374 -2.12 2.01 10.49
N GLY A 375 -2.32 3.28 10.77
CA GLY A 375 -3.62 3.77 11.27
C GLY A 375 -3.64 5.23 11.68
N ALA A 376 -4.26 5.50 12.83
CA ALA A 376 -4.58 6.85 13.30
C ALA A 376 -3.36 7.63 13.83
N THR A 377 -2.37 7.85 12.99
CA THR A 377 -1.16 8.63 13.28
C THR A 377 -0.61 9.30 12.03
N SER A 378 0.32 10.25 12.19
CA SER A 378 1.03 10.90 11.08
C SER A 378 2.53 10.71 11.13
N TYR A 379 3.04 9.81 11.97
CA TYR A 379 4.48 9.57 12.10
C TYR A 379 5.13 9.15 10.79
N ARG A 380 6.41 9.51 10.63
CA ARG A 380 7.15 9.29 9.39
C ARG A 380 7.23 7.83 8.96
N GLU A 381 7.28 6.89 9.90
CA GLU A 381 7.37 5.47 9.58
C GLU A 381 6.17 4.96 8.77
N GLN A 382 5.03 5.60 8.96
CA GLN A 382 3.84 5.35 8.15
C GLN A 382 3.77 6.23 6.91
N ASN A 383 4.09 7.53 7.06
CA ASN A 383 3.77 8.55 6.06
C ASN A 383 4.89 8.81 5.06
N GLN A 384 6.13 8.40 5.34
CA GLN A 384 7.26 8.50 4.42
C GLN A 384 7.51 7.15 3.77
N VAL A 385 7.40 7.11 2.43
CA VAL A 385 7.55 5.91 1.64
C VAL A 385 8.64 6.09 0.59
N PRO A 386 9.26 5.01 0.07
CA PRO A 386 10.21 5.12 -1.02
C PRO A 386 9.53 5.67 -2.28
N LEU A 387 10.25 6.50 -3.03
CA LEU A 387 9.96 6.82 -4.43
C LEU A 387 11.27 6.82 -5.20
N VAL A 388 11.32 6.00 -6.24
CA VAL A 388 12.43 5.97 -7.20
C VAL A 388 11.86 6.11 -8.60
N ILE A 389 12.42 7.03 -9.39
CA ILE A 389 12.11 7.19 -10.82
C ILE A 389 13.40 6.96 -11.60
N ALA A 390 13.47 5.82 -12.32
CA ALA A 390 14.55 5.51 -13.24
C ALA A 390 14.09 5.83 -14.68
N HIS A 391 14.68 6.84 -15.28
CA HIS A 391 14.33 7.31 -16.62
C HIS A 391 15.54 7.18 -17.55
N PRO A 392 15.44 6.50 -18.70
CA PRO A 392 16.59 6.24 -19.57
C PRO A 392 17.36 7.47 -20.05
N ALA A 393 16.70 8.63 -20.14
CA ALA A 393 17.33 9.87 -20.61
C ALA A 393 18.11 10.62 -19.51
N TYR A 394 17.97 10.25 -18.24
CA TYR A 394 18.61 10.95 -17.13
C TYR A 394 19.61 10.07 -16.39
N PRO A 395 20.71 10.64 -15.86
CA PRO A 395 21.67 9.88 -15.07
C PRO A 395 21.03 9.29 -13.82
N GLY A 396 21.29 8.01 -13.54
CA GLY A 396 20.94 7.38 -12.29
C GLY A 396 21.85 7.73 -11.11
N ASN A 397 21.65 7.05 -9.97
CA ASN A 397 22.39 7.26 -8.73
C ASN A 397 22.32 8.71 -8.23
N GLN A 398 21.16 9.33 -8.36
CA GLN A 398 20.89 10.70 -7.94
C GLN A 398 19.88 10.73 -6.79
N ARG A 399 19.87 11.83 -6.05
CA ARG A 399 18.91 12.06 -4.96
C ARG A 399 18.25 13.42 -5.12
N CYS A 400 16.96 13.47 -4.80
CA CYS A 400 16.15 14.70 -4.79
C CYS A 400 15.55 14.89 -3.39
N LYS A 401 15.84 16.02 -2.75
CA LYS A 401 15.35 16.34 -1.41
C LYS A 401 13.99 17.04 -1.38
N ALA A 402 13.41 17.36 -2.55
CA ALA A 402 12.13 18.05 -2.62
C ALA A 402 11.02 17.25 -1.96
N VAL A 403 10.11 17.94 -1.25
CA VAL A 403 8.87 17.34 -0.73
C VAL A 403 7.97 16.99 -1.90
N THR A 404 7.56 15.73 -1.97
CA THR A 404 6.67 15.19 -3.01
C THR A 404 5.60 14.29 -2.38
N THR A 405 4.51 14.06 -3.07
CA THR A 405 3.40 13.24 -2.56
C THR A 405 2.81 12.31 -3.61
N HIS A 406 1.98 11.37 -3.20
CA HIS A 406 1.22 10.49 -4.11
C HIS A 406 0.36 11.25 -5.11
N LEU A 407 -0.18 12.42 -4.75
CA LEU A 407 -0.93 13.27 -5.68
C LEU A 407 -0.11 13.66 -6.91
N ASP A 408 1.20 13.78 -6.76
CA ASP A 408 2.10 14.24 -7.81
C ASP A 408 2.37 13.14 -8.86
N LEU A 409 2.09 11.87 -8.54
CA LEU A 409 2.41 10.76 -9.44
C LEU A 409 1.55 10.76 -10.70
N ALA A 410 0.24 11.01 -10.60
CA ALA A 410 -0.64 11.02 -11.76
C ALA A 410 -0.26 12.12 -12.79
N PRO A 411 -0.07 13.40 -12.42
CA PRO A 411 0.38 14.42 -13.36
C PRO A 411 1.81 14.16 -13.87
N THR A 412 2.72 13.63 -13.05
CA THR A 412 4.07 13.27 -13.47
C THR A 412 4.07 12.17 -14.52
N LEU A 413 3.28 11.10 -14.32
CA LEU A 413 3.17 10.01 -15.30
C LEU A 413 2.64 10.51 -16.65
N VAL A 414 1.70 11.45 -16.65
CA VAL A 414 1.19 12.09 -17.88
C VAL A 414 2.26 12.98 -18.53
N ALA A 415 2.99 13.76 -17.73
CA ALA A 415 4.07 14.62 -18.22
C ALA A 415 5.25 13.84 -18.83
N LEU A 416 5.49 12.61 -18.34
CA LEU A 416 6.51 11.70 -18.88
C LEU A 416 6.08 11.02 -20.20
N THR A 417 4.85 11.26 -20.69
CA THR A 417 4.40 10.79 -22.00
C THR A 417 4.89 11.70 -23.11
N HIS A 418 4.79 11.24 -24.36
CA HIS A 418 5.08 12.04 -25.56
C HIS A 418 3.86 12.82 -26.10
N ALA A 419 2.78 12.91 -25.33
CA ALA A 419 1.65 13.75 -25.71
C ALA A 419 2.07 15.23 -25.78
N ALA A 420 1.46 15.99 -26.69
CA ALA A 420 1.72 17.43 -26.78
C ALA A 420 1.41 18.13 -25.45
N PRO A 421 2.17 19.17 -25.06
CA PRO A 421 2.02 19.85 -23.76
C PRO A 421 0.58 20.31 -23.49
N GLU A 422 -0.12 20.80 -24.50
CA GLU A 422 -1.51 21.26 -24.38
C GLU A 422 -2.45 20.09 -24.04
N LYS A 423 -2.19 18.91 -24.63
CA LYS A 423 -2.96 17.69 -24.35
C LYS A 423 -2.64 17.16 -22.94
N GLN A 424 -1.35 17.18 -22.53
CA GLN A 424 -0.97 16.81 -21.17
C GLN A 424 -1.68 17.71 -20.14
N ALA A 425 -1.65 19.02 -20.33
CA ALA A 425 -2.34 19.98 -19.45
C ALA A 425 -3.86 19.74 -19.40
N GLN A 426 -4.48 19.36 -20.53
CA GLN A 426 -5.89 19.03 -20.57
C GLN A 426 -6.20 17.74 -19.80
N ILE A 427 -5.37 16.70 -19.94
CA ILE A 427 -5.55 15.40 -19.27
C ILE A 427 -5.51 15.57 -17.75
N VAL A 428 -4.57 16.36 -17.22
CA VAL A 428 -4.39 16.54 -15.77
C VAL A 428 -5.19 17.69 -15.18
N LYS A 429 -6.03 18.34 -15.99
CA LYS A 429 -6.82 19.50 -15.55
C LYS A 429 -7.65 19.16 -14.30
N GLY A 430 -7.50 19.99 -13.27
CA GLY A 430 -8.21 19.85 -12.00
C GLY A 430 -7.64 18.79 -11.04
N LEU A 431 -6.46 18.23 -11.33
CA LEU A 431 -5.69 17.48 -10.35
C LEU A 431 -4.85 18.45 -9.49
N PRO A 432 -4.82 18.28 -8.16
CA PRO A 432 -4.05 19.16 -7.26
C PRO A 432 -2.55 18.81 -7.24
N GLY A 433 -2.17 17.64 -7.74
CA GLY A 433 -0.79 17.17 -7.78
C GLY A 433 0.09 18.02 -8.69
N LYS A 434 1.41 17.96 -8.46
CA LYS A 434 2.44 18.67 -9.21
C LYS A 434 3.17 17.71 -10.15
N ASP A 435 3.56 18.20 -11.30
CA ASP A 435 4.45 17.47 -12.20
C ASP A 435 5.88 17.52 -11.66
N LEU A 436 6.49 16.35 -11.46
CA LEU A 436 7.86 16.19 -10.97
C LEU A 436 8.88 15.99 -12.11
N SER A 437 8.45 15.92 -13.37
CA SER A 437 9.34 15.61 -14.49
C SER A 437 10.51 16.58 -14.62
N GLY A 438 10.27 17.86 -14.35
CA GLY A 438 11.33 18.88 -14.34
C GLY A 438 12.41 18.67 -13.27
N LEU A 439 12.12 17.95 -12.19
CA LEU A 439 13.11 17.63 -11.16
C LEU A 439 14.08 16.53 -11.61
N LEU A 440 13.75 15.75 -12.64
CA LEU A 440 14.60 14.65 -13.12
C LEU A 440 15.85 15.15 -13.84
N GLU A 441 15.85 16.36 -14.37
CA GLU A 441 17.01 16.92 -15.07
C GLU A 441 18.15 17.29 -14.11
N ARG A 442 17.81 17.85 -12.94
CA ARG A 442 18.78 18.36 -11.95
C ARG A 442 18.33 18.07 -10.51
N PRO A 443 18.13 16.80 -10.14
CA PRO A 443 17.51 16.44 -8.86
C PRO A 443 18.30 16.93 -7.65
N ALA A 444 19.64 16.92 -7.70
CA ALA A 444 20.51 17.37 -6.62
C ALA A 444 20.45 18.90 -6.36
N GLN A 445 19.98 19.70 -7.34
CA GLN A 445 19.83 21.14 -7.21
C GLN A 445 18.44 21.55 -6.70
N ALA A 446 17.49 20.60 -6.60
CA ALA A 446 16.15 20.86 -6.08
C ALA A 446 16.23 21.34 -4.63
N ASN A 447 15.51 22.39 -4.29
CA ASN A 447 15.27 22.81 -2.92
C ASN A 447 14.18 21.93 -2.29
N ILE A 448 14.02 22.03 -0.97
CA ILE A 448 13.03 21.24 -0.24
C ILE A 448 11.59 21.51 -0.72
N ASP A 449 11.32 22.74 -1.14
CA ASP A 449 10.03 23.26 -1.60
C ASP A 449 9.90 23.33 -3.15
N SER A 450 10.85 22.77 -3.91
CA SER A 450 10.87 22.87 -5.38
C SER A 450 9.63 22.29 -6.07
N ALA A 451 8.97 21.29 -5.48
CA ALA A 451 7.72 20.74 -6.00
C ALA A 451 6.50 21.34 -5.29
N ARG A 452 6.56 21.44 -3.97
CA ARG A 452 5.46 21.89 -3.13
C ARG A 452 5.95 22.43 -1.79
N ASP A 453 5.18 23.33 -1.21
CA ASP A 453 5.50 23.99 0.07
C ASP A 453 5.09 23.12 1.31
N GLY A 454 4.48 21.98 1.07
CA GLY A 454 4.14 21.01 2.11
C GLY A 454 3.36 19.81 1.57
N ALA A 455 3.46 18.69 2.27
CA ALA A 455 2.71 17.47 2.00
C ALA A 455 1.48 17.42 2.92
N LEU A 456 0.27 17.50 2.35
CA LEU A 456 -0.99 17.35 3.07
C LEU A 456 -1.33 15.88 3.26
N PHE A 457 -1.64 15.49 4.51
CA PHE A 457 -2.14 14.17 4.86
C PHE A 457 -3.53 14.26 5.49
N CYS A 458 -4.48 13.45 4.98
CA CYS A 458 -5.87 13.37 5.41
C CYS A 458 -6.22 11.94 5.81
N TYR A 459 -6.79 11.74 7.01
CA TYR A 459 -7.19 10.43 7.51
C TYR A 459 -8.53 10.52 8.24
N ASN A 460 -9.43 9.54 7.99
CA ASN A 460 -10.78 9.52 8.58
C ASN A 460 -11.33 8.11 8.85
N MET A 461 -10.48 7.10 8.97
CA MET A 461 -10.89 5.70 9.15
C MET A 461 -11.76 5.50 10.39
N PHE A 462 -12.90 4.85 10.24
CA PHE A 462 -13.81 4.56 11.35
C PHE A 462 -13.42 3.32 12.14
N ALA A 463 -12.83 2.33 11.50
CA ALA A 463 -12.45 1.08 12.15
C ALA A 463 -11.51 1.27 13.36
N TYR A 464 -10.72 2.34 13.37
CA TYR A 464 -9.76 2.64 14.45
C TYR A 464 -10.16 3.84 15.31
N LEU A 465 -11.38 4.35 15.13
CA LEU A 465 -11.85 5.56 15.83
C LEU A 465 -12.13 5.30 17.32
N ASP A 466 -12.69 4.14 17.66
CA ASP A 466 -13.18 3.84 19.01
C ASP A 466 -12.79 2.42 19.43
N GLY A 467 -11.70 2.31 20.18
CA GLY A 467 -11.17 1.04 20.68
C GLY A 467 -12.15 0.30 21.61
N ASP A 468 -12.88 1.01 22.45
CA ASP A 468 -13.87 0.40 23.37
C ASP A 468 -15.03 -0.23 22.60
N PHE A 469 -15.49 0.46 21.55
CA PHE A 469 -16.50 -0.09 20.64
C PHE A 469 -15.99 -1.35 19.96
N MET A 470 -14.78 -1.31 19.39
CA MET A 470 -14.18 -2.44 18.68
C MET A 470 -13.99 -3.64 19.62
N GLN A 471 -13.53 -3.45 20.85
CA GLN A 471 -13.42 -4.53 21.83
C GLN A 471 -14.77 -5.20 22.11
N ARG A 472 -15.85 -4.42 22.22
CA ARG A 472 -17.22 -4.98 22.39
C ARG A 472 -17.65 -5.79 21.16
N VAL A 473 -17.37 -5.30 19.96
CA VAL A 473 -17.66 -6.02 18.70
C VAL A 473 -16.92 -7.36 18.68
N VAL A 474 -15.61 -7.35 18.93
CA VAL A 474 -14.77 -8.55 18.97
C VAL A 474 -15.28 -9.56 20.02
N ALA A 475 -15.58 -9.08 21.24
CA ALA A 475 -16.09 -9.92 22.30
C ALA A 475 -17.45 -10.58 21.97
N MET A 476 -18.31 -9.89 21.21
CA MET A 476 -19.58 -10.47 20.73
C MET A 476 -19.32 -11.49 19.63
N LEU A 477 -18.52 -11.16 18.62
CA LEU A 477 -18.25 -12.05 17.48
C LEU A 477 -17.53 -13.33 17.88
N GLY A 478 -16.72 -13.32 18.95
CA GLY A 478 -16.08 -14.50 19.53
C GLY A 478 -17.00 -15.46 20.26
N GLN A 479 -18.31 -15.17 20.40
CA GLN A 479 -19.28 -16.04 21.08
C GLN A 479 -20.11 -16.86 20.08
N PRO A 480 -20.69 -17.98 20.51
CA PRO A 480 -21.75 -18.63 19.75
C PRO A 480 -22.86 -17.61 19.43
N ASP A 481 -23.36 -17.61 18.20
CA ASP A 481 -24.36 -16.65 17.69
C ASP A 481 -23.87 -15.18 17.72
N GLY A 482 -22.56 -14.94 17.65
CA GLY A 482 -21.98 -13.61 17.77
C GLY A 482 -22.54 -12.59 16.77
N LYS A 483 -22.76 -12.99 15.51
CA LYS A 483 -23.40 -12.12 14.50
C LYS A 483 -24.80 -11.67 14.93
N ALA A 484 -25.63 -12.59 15.41
CA ALA A 484 -26.99 -12.27 15.88
C ALA A 484 -26.97 -11.34 17.11
N LYS A 485 -26.02 -11.56 18.03
CA LYS A 485 -25.82 -10.70 19.21
C LYS A 485 -25.39 -9.28 18.80
N LEU A 486 -24.46 -9.16 17.86
CA LEU A 486 -24.01 -7.86 17.35
C LEU A 486 -25.17 -7.11 16.65
N GLN A 487 -25.99 -7.81 15.83
CA GLN A 487 -27.18 -7.22 15.22
C GLN A 487 -28.18 -6.72 16.26
N ALA A 488 -28.44 -7.51 17.31
CA ALA A 488 -29.33 -7.13 18.40
C ALA A 488 -28.79 -5.91 19.16
N ALA A 489 -27.51 -5.89 19.50
CA ALA A 489 -26.86 -4.78 20.17
C ALA A 489 -26.87 -3.50 19.28
N ALA A 490 -26.67 -3.64 17.99
CA ALA A 490 -26.77 -2.53 17.03
C ALA A 490 -28.21 -1.95 16.98
N LYS A 491 -29.25 -2.79 17.01
CA LYS A 491 -30.65 -2.34 17.10
C LYS A 491 -30.94 -1.63 18.44
N GLN A 492 -30.25 -2.01 19.52
CA GLN A 492 -30.34 -1.38 20.84
C GLN A 492 -29.47 -0.13 21.00
N GLY A 493 -28.80 0.32 19.94
CA GLY A 493 -28.06 1.57 19.95
C GLY A 493 -26.54 1.41 20.15
N LEU A 494 -25.97 0.20 20.05
CA LEU A 494 -24.52 0.06 20.01
C LEU A 494 -23.95 0.79 18.79
N ARG A 495 -23.10 1.80 19.04
CA ARG A 495 -22.49 2.67 18.03
C ARG A 495 -21.09 3.08 18.49
N PRO A 496 -20.14 3.33 17.59
CA PRO A 496 -18.89 3.98 17.95
C PRO A 496 -19.15 5.42 18.46
N ASP A 497 -18.33 5.87 19.38
CA ASP A 497 -18.34 7.25 19.83
C ASP A 497 -17.66 8.17 18.80
N MET A 498 -18.48 8.75 17.94
CA MET A 498 -18.03 9.66 16.88
C MET A 498 -17.49 11.01 17.40
N ARG A 499 -17.53 11.27 18.73
CA ARG A 499 -16.92 12.47 19.34
C ARG A 499 -15.43 12.27 19.60
N LYS A 500 -14.93 11.03 19.58
CA LYS A 500 -13.49 10.74 19.71
C LYS A 500 -12.70 11.42 18.59
N ARG A 501 -11.52 11.93 18.92
CA ARG A 501 -10.67 12.73 18.03
C ARG A 501 -9.74 11.82 17.21
N GLY A 502 -10.29 11.08 16.23
CA GLY A 502 -9.55 10.13 15.40
C GLY A 502 -9.46 10.51 13.92
N ALA A 503 -10.07 11.62 13.49
CA ALA A 503 -9.83 12.21 12.18
C ALA A 503 -8.55 13.06 12.21
N ILE A 504 -7.74 13.01 11.14
CA ILE A 504 -6.42 13.66 11.12
C ILE A 504 -6.30 14.55 9.89
N ARG A 505 -5.73 15.75 10.11
CA ARG A 505 -5.15 16.60 9.06
C ARG A 505 -3.74 16.98 9.47
N SER A 506 -2.80 16.72 8.60
CA SER A 506 -1.39 16.95 8.90
C SER A 506 -0.66 17.58 7.72
N VAL A 507 0.38 18.36 8.02
CA VAL A 507 1.30 18.92 7.03
C VAL A 507 2.73 18.65 7.43
N PHE A 508 3.53 18.19 6.46
CA PHE A 508 4.99 18.15 6.53
C PHE A 508 5.55 19.15 5.51
N ASP A 509 6.39 20.09 5.95
CA ASP A 509 6.92 21.16 5.10
C ASP A 509 8.39 20.99 4.72
N GLY A 510 8.95 19.83 5.01
CA GLY A 510 10.36 19.54 4.79
C GLY A 510 11.18 19.58 6.08
N ARG A 511 10.70 20.27 7.11
CA ARG A 511 11.30 20.31 8.44
C ARG A 511 10.29 19.99 9.54
N TYR A 512 9.16 20.68 9.56
CA TYR A 512 8.17 20.52 10.61
C TYR A 512 7.05 19.57 10.19
N GLN A 513 6.65 18.69 11.11
CA GLN A 513 5.45 17.87 11.01
C GLN A 513 4.42 18.43 12.00
N PHE A 514 3.32 19.00 11.49
CA PHE A 514 2.22 19.52 12.29
C PHE A 514 0.95 18.72 12.05
N THR A 515 0.28 18.31 13.12
CA THR A 515 -0.88 17.41 13.05
C THR A 515 -1.98 17.84 13.98
N ARG A 516 -3.23 17.90 13.47
CA ARG A 516 -4.47 18.06 14.22
C ARG A 516 -5.25 16.77 14.20
N TYR A 517 -5.70 16.35 15.38
CA TYR A 517 -6.59 15.21 15.60
C TYR A 517 -7.94 15.73 16.12
N PHE A 518 -9.02 15.41 15.42
CA PHE A 518 -10.35 15.98 15.72
C PHE A 518 -11.46 14.95 15.55
N SER A 519 -12.63 15.25 16.08
CA SER A 519 -13.82 14.42 15.90
C SER A 519 -14.29 14.45 14.44
N PRO A 520 -14.60 13.30 13.82
CA PRO A 520 -15.20 13.28 12.48
C PRO A 520 -16.47 14.14 12.35
N LYS A 521 -17.18 14.38 13.45
CA LYS A 521 -18.36 15.28 13.49
C LYS A 521 -18.01 16.76 13.64
N GLN A 522 -16.73 17.11 13.80
CA GLN A 522 -16.32 18.47 14.13
C GLN A 522 -15.13 18.89 13.26
N HIS A 523 -15.32 18.80 11.94
CA HIS A 523 -14.36 19.36 11.00
C HIS A 523 -14.16 20.85 11.31
N ASN A 524 -12.93 21.32 11.25
CA ASN A 524 -12.59 22.68 11.69
C ASN A 524 -11.39 23.25 10.95
N ALA A 525 -11.33 24.58 10.86
CA ALA A 525 -10.22 25.35 10.31
C ALA A 525 -9.84 26.47 11.30
N PRO A 526 -9.24 26.13 12.47
CA PRO A 526 -8.93 27.10 13.52
C PRO A 526 -7.91 28.13 13.05
N ARG A 527 -7.92 29.32 13.66
CA ARG A 527 -7.04 30.43 13.27
C ARG A 527 -6.10 30.89 14.38
N THR A 528 -6.44 30.60 15.62
CA THR A 528 -5.64 31.00 16.80
C THR A 528 -5.18 29.77 17.58
N VAL A 529 -4.12 29.90 18.37
CA VAL A 529 -3.63 28.81 19.24
C VAL A 529 -4.76 28.29 20.15
N GLU A 530 -5.58 29.19 20.70
CA GLU A 530 -6.70 28.80 21.56
C GLU A 530 -7.71 27.91 20.82
N GLU A 531 -8.12 28.31 19.62
CA GLU A 531 -9.04 27.51 18.79
C GLU A 531 -8.43 26.15 18.40
N ILE A 532 -7.14 26.12 18.04
CA ILE A 532 -6.44 24.90 17.69
C ILE A 532 -6.62 23.85 18.80
N PHE A 533 -6.32 24.20 20.05
CA PHE A 533 -6.37 23.26 21.17
C PHE A 533 -7.75 23.01 21.74
N ARG A 534 -8.69 23.93 21.54
CA ARG A 534 -10.08 23.71 21.92
C ARG A 534 -10.72 22.59 21.08
N LEU A 535 -10.41 22.56 19.79
CA LEU A 535 -11.06 21.67 18.82
C LEU A 535 -10.26 20.39 18.53
N ASN A 536 -8.95 20.39 18.80
CA ASN A 536 -8.06 19.30 18.39
C ASN A 536 -7.12 18.86 19.53
N ASP A 537 -6.68 17.60 19.46
CA ASP A 537 -5.38 17.21 20.01
C ASP A 537 -4.31 17.55 18.95
N VAL A 538 -3.10 17.90 19.40
CA VAL A 538 -2.09 18.49 18.51
C VAL A 538 -0.71 17.89 18.73
N GLU A 539 -0.04 17.56 17.64
CA GLU A 539 1.39 17.25 17.62
C GLU A 539 2.13 18.20 16.67
N LEU A 540 3.32 18.61 17.09
CA LEU A 540 4.26 19.41 16.31
C LEU A 540 5.67 18.93 16.57
N PHE A 541 6.35 18.47 15.53
CA PHE A 541 7.74 17.98 15.63
C PHE A 541 8.65 18.76 14.69
N ASP A 542 9.90 19.01 15.12
CA ASP A 542 10.99 19.52 14.29
C ASP A 542 11.88 18.35 13.87
N LEU A 543 11.68 17.81 12.67
CA LEU A 543 12.37 16.61 12.20
C LEU A 543 13.85 16.82 11.87
N GLU A 544 14.32 18.06 11.84
CA GLU A 544 15.75 18.39 11.74
C GLU A 544 16.44 18.26 13.11
N ALA A 545 15.80 18.77 14.16
CA ALA A 545 16.33 18.71 15.53
C ALA A 545 16.00 17.38 16.24
N ASP A 546 14.84 16.81 15.94
CA ASP A 546 14.31 15.57 16.50
C ASP A 546 13.79 14.64 15.39
N PRO A 547 14.66 13.96 14.67
CA PRO A 547 14.28 13.11 13.54
C PRO A 547 13.44 11.89 13.94
N TRP A 548 13.27 11.63 15.24
CA TRP A 548 12.51 10.50 15.78
C TRP A 548 11.14 10.91 16.34
N GLU A 549 10.74 12.17 16.19
CA GLU A 549 9.43 12.68 16.61
C GLU A 549 9.12 12.38 18.09
N THR A 550 10.13 12.60 18.97
CA THR A 550 10.04 12.28 20.41
C THR A 550 9.59 13.45 21.25
N VAL A 551 9.81 14.69 20.79
CA VAL A 551 9.54 15.92 21.52
C VAL A 551 8.39 16.68 20.85
N ASN A 552 7.17 16.52 21.38
CA ASN A 552 6.03 17.28 20.90
C ASN A 552 6.12 18.76 21.33
N LEU A 553 6.53 19.64 20.41
CA LEU A 553 6.65 21.08 20.63
C LEU A 553 5.31 21.75 20.99
N ALA A 554 4.17 21.15 20.59
CA ALA A 554 2.84 21.64 20.94
C ALA A 554 2.53 21.58 22.44
N SER A 555 3.31 20.83 23.22
CA SER A 555 3.20 20.77 24.69
C SER A 555 3.53 22.09 25.37
N ASP A 556 4.40 22.93 24.79
CA ASP A 556 4.70 24.27 25.28
C ASP A 556 4.13 25.34 24.34
N ARG A 557 2.82 25.58 24.49
CA ARG A 557 2.05 26.53 23.68
C ARG A 557 2.56 27.97 23.80
N LYS A 558 3.08 28.33 24.98
CA LYS A 558 3.59 29.69 25.23
C LYS A 558 4.86 29.96 24.45
N LYS A 559 5.76 28.99 24.40
CA LYS A 559 7.03 29.09 23.67
C LYS A 559 6.84 28.98 22.17
N ASN A 560 5.96 28.08 21.72
CA ASN A 560 5.83 27.70 20.31
C ASN A 560 4.56 28.24 19.64
N GLY A 561 3.89 29.24 20.23
CA GLY A 561 2.62 29.77 19.71
C GLY A 561 2.68 30.24 18.26
N ASP A 562 3.68 31.07 17.93
CA ASP A 562 3.86 31.61 16.58
C ASP A 562 4.11 30.48 15.56
N LEU A 563 4.91 29.46 15.92
CA LEU A 563 5.16 28.30 15.07
C LEU A 563 3.90 27.45 14.87
N LEU A 564 3.10 27.26 15.92
CA LEU A 564 1.81 26.56 15.85
C LEU A 564 0.84 27.26 14.90
N GLU A 565 0.71 28.59 15.00
CA GLU A 565 -0.15 29.39 14.12
C GLU A 565 0.35 29.37 12.68
N HIS A 566 1.67 29.49 12.48
CA HIS A 566 2.29 29.40 11.16
C HIS A 566 1.99 28.06 10.48
N MET A 567 2.26 26.94 11.15
CA MET A 567 2.05 25.60 10.59
C MET A 567 0.56 25.28 10.41
N ASN A 568 -0.29 25.75 11.31
CA ASN A 568 -1.74 25.62 11.16
C ASN A 568 -2.27 26.43 9.97
N SER A 569 -1.76 27.64 9.74
CA SER A 569 -2.12 28.47 8.59
C SER A 569 -1.70 27.81 7.29
N LYS A 570 -0.49 27.21 7.25
CA LYS A 570 0.00 26.40 6.11
C LYS A 570 -0.93 25.21 5.86
N LEU A 571 -1.29 24.45 6.90
CA LEU A 571 -2.23 23.33 6.80
C LEU A 571 -3.60 23.77 6.24
N ASN A 572 -4.18 24.84 6.77
CA ASN A 572 -5.47 25.36 6.31
C ASN A 572 -5.41 25.80 4.83
N ARG A 573 -4.31 26.44 4.41
CA ARG A 573 -4.10 26.83 3.01
C ARG A 573 -4.04 25.61 2.10
N LEU A 574 -3.22 24.59 2.44
CA LEU A 574 -3.12 23.38 1.63
C LEU A 574 -4.48 22.65 1.53
N ILE A 575 -5.25 22.60 2.61
CA ILE A 575 -6.64 22.06 2.55
C ILE A 575 -7.49 22.86 1.56
N ALA A 576 -7.46 24.19 1.64
CA ALA A 576 -8.23 25.04 0.73
C ALA A 576 -7.81 24.86 -0.73
N ASP A 577 -6.51 24.75 -0.99
CA ASP A 577 -5.94 24.66 -2.35
C ASP A 577 -6.13 23.27 -2.98
N GLU A 578 -5.95 22.19 -2.23
CA GLU A 578 -5.92 20.80 -2.75
C GLU A 578 -7.26 20.07 -2.57
N VAL A 579 -8.02 20.39 -1.54
CA VAL A 579 -9.29 19.74 -1.20
C VAL A 579 -10.48 20.67 -1.48
N GLY A 580 -10.33 21.95 -1.19
CA GLY A 580 -11.41 22.92 -1.16
C GLY A 580 -12.13 22.90 0.19
N GLU A 581 -13.44 22.59 0.19
CA GLU A 581 -14.20 22.42 1.42
C GLU A 581 -13.87 21.05 2.08
N ASP A 582 -13.58 21.05 3.37
CA ASP A 582 -13.31 19.85 4.17
C ASP A 582 -14.25 19.82 5.39
N ALA A 583 -15.52 19.50 5.15
CA ALA A 583 -16.60 19.47 6.14
C ALA A 583 -17.08 18.05 6.48
N GLY A 584 -16.37 16.99 6.04
CA GLY A 584 -16.80 15.61 6.23
C GLY A 584 -17.75 15.09 5.15
N GLN A 585 -17.84 15.78 4.01
CA GLN A 585 -18.73 15.43 2.89
C GLN A 585 -18.47 14.04 2.28
N MET A 586 -17.28 13.46 2.49
CA MET A 586 -16.94 12.10 2.04
C MET A 586 -17.53 11.01 2.93
N LEU A 587 -17.97 11.36 4.13
CA LEU A 587 -18.43 10.40 5.13
C LEU A 587 -19.89 9.97 4.85
N PRO A 588 -20.34 8.78 5.30
CA PRO A 588 -21.69 8.30 5.05
C PRO A 588 -22.75 9.27 5.56
N GLY A 589 -23.65 9.74 4.69
CA GLY A 589 -24.66 10.73 5.02
C GLY A 589 -24.22 12.19 4.87
N GLY A 590 -22.97 12.45 4.46
CA GLY A 590 -22.46 13.79 4.21
C GLY A 590 -22.33 14.67 5.45
N VAL A 591 -22.31 15.99 5.25
CA VAL A 591 -22.08 16.99 6.31
C VAL A 591 -23.16 16.93 7.41
N ASP A 592 -24.42 16.71 7.05
CA ASP A 592 -25.57 16.65 7.97
C ASP A 592 -25.79 15.23 8.55
N GLY A 593 -24.94 14.30 8.22
CA GLY A 593 -25.16 12.88 8.44
C GLY A 593 -25.26 12.46 9.89
N GLY A 594 -26.40 11.93 10.25
CA GLY A 594 -26.54 11.03 11.37
C GLY A 594 -25.85 9.69 11.07
N TRP A 595 -24.51 9.66 11.06
CA TRP A 595 -23.72 8.50 10.67
C TRP A 595 -24.01 7.33 11.58
N VAL A 596 -24.68 6.36 11.03
CA VAL A 596 -24.91 5.08 11.62
C VAL A 596 -23.85 4.15 11.00
N ALA A 597 -22.63 4.22 11.54
CA ALA A 597 -21.65 3.18 11.29
C ALA A 597 -22.11 1.92 12.03
N THR A 598 -23.14 1.28 11.51
CA THR A 598 -23.50 -0.08 11.91
C THR A 598 -22.76 -0.98 10.93
N PRO A 599 -21.84 -1.85 11.37
CA PRO A 599 -21.29 -2.87 10.49
C PRO A 599 -22.47 -3.66 9.94
N ALA A 600 -22.56 -3.86 8.65
CA ALA A 600 -23.40 -4.90 8.11
C ALA A 600 -22.76 -6.21 8.59
N VAL A 601 -23.48 -6.96 9.42
CA VAL A 601 -22.96 -8.14 10.10
C VAL A 601 -22.71 -9.29 9.12
N ASP A 602 -23.23 -9.17 7.90
CA ASP A 602 -23.06 -10.15 6.83
C ASP A 602 -21.70 -10.02 6.10
N ASP A 603 -20.97 -8.88 6.32
CA ASP A 603 -19.71 -8.56 5.64
C ASP A 603 -18.48 -8.68 6.58
N VAL A 604 -18.61 -9.22 7.79
CA VAL A 604 -17.52 -9.41 8.78
C VAL A 604 -17.13 -10.86 8.90
#